data_d850a912886b3dbffcc5d065bccc55d4
#
_entry.id   d850a912886b3dbffcc5d065bccc55d4
#
_cell.length_a   1.000
_cell.length_b   1.000
_cell.length_c   1.000
_cell.angle_alpha   90.00
_cell.angle_beta   90.00
_cell.angle_gamma   90.00
#
_symmetry.space_group_name_H-M   'P 1'
#
loop_
_entity.id
_entity.type
_entity.pdbx_description
1 polymer ?
#
loop_
_entity_poly.entity_id
_entity_poly.type
_entity_poly.pdbx_seq_one_letter_code
_entity_poly.pdbx_strand_id
1 'polypeptide(L)'
;MWIPVLVTTLYVGWVLWQRHITQSAVPRKAVETDPLAKYGGQVEIVQFYSGNGAIVHGGKTQLCYGAVNAKEVRLDPPVEKVWPSLSRCFDVTPAKTTHYTLTAEGADHKPVTASLDITVPEYWLCAP
;
A
#
# COMPACT_ATOMS: atom_id res chain seq x y z
N MET A 1 5.96 7.96 -66.66
CA MET A 1 5.15 7.20 -65.66
C MET A 1 5.93 6.76 -64.42
N TRP A 2 7.08 7.33 -64.10
CA TRP A 2 7.91 6.93 -62.94
C TRP A 2 7.75 7.89 -61.73
N ILE A 3 7.10 9.02 -61.91
CA ILE A 3 6.90 10.06 -60.89
C ILE A 3 6.10 9.55 -59.67
N PRO A 4 5.00 8.77 -59.83
CA PRO A 4 4.25 8.29 -58.69
C PRO A 4 5.03 7.30 -57.83
N VAL A 5 5.91 6.51 -58.42
CA VAL A 5 6.76 5.55 -57.68
C VAL A 5 7.80 6.28 -56.84
N LEU A 6 8.41 7.33 -57.38
CA LEU A 6 9.37 8.14 -56.61
C LEU A 6 8.71 8.90 -55.44
N VAL A 7 7.51 9.40 -55.64
CA VAL A 7 6.76 10.09 -54.56
C VAL A 7 6.39 9.13 -53.46
N THR A 8 5.94 7.92 -53.78
CA THR A 8 5.58 6.91 -52.76
C THR A 8 6.78 6.41 -51.99
N THR A 9 7.94 6.20 -52.64
CA THR A 9 9.17 5.78 -51.96
C THR A 9 9.71 6.85 -51.01
N LEU A 10 9.68 8.13 -51.44
CA LEU A 10 10.06 9.25 -50.59
C LEU A 10 9.11 9.42 -49.39
N TYR A 11 7.81 9.25 -49.59
CA TYR A 11 6.81 9.34 -48.51
C TYR A 11 7.01 8.21 -47.49
N VAL A 12 7.18 6.98 -47.94
CA VAL A 12 7.45 5.83 -47.07
C VAL A 12 8.77 6.01 -46.29
N GLY A 13 9.82 6.47 -46.97
CA GLY A 13 11.09 6.76 -46.31
C GLY A 13 10.97 7.85 -45.23
N TRP A 14 10.20 8.89 -45.52
CA TRP A 14 9.95 9.97 -44.56
C TRP A 14 9.13 9.50 -43.33
N VAL A 15 8.09 8.70 -43.57
CA VAL A 15 7.26 8.13 -42.48
C VAL A 15 8.07 7.19 -41.60
N LEU A 16 8.92 6.34 -42.20
CA LEU A 16 9.78 5.46 -41.43
C LEU A 16 10.83 6.23 -40.63
N TRP A 17 11.38 7.30 -41.19
CA TRP A 17 12.31 8.16 -40.48
C TRP A 17 11.62 8.88 -39.31
N GLN A 18 10.44 9.42 -39.51
CA GLN A 18 9.66 10.02 -38.42
C GLN A 18 9.38 9.02 -37.31
N ARG A 19 9.02 7.79 -37.65
CA ARG A 19 8.81 6.74 -36.64
C ARG A 19 10.09 6.42 -35.88
N HIS A 20 11.23 6.38 -36.57
CA HIS A 20 12.50 6.09 -35.93
C HIS A 20 12.91 7.20 -34.94
N ILE A 21 12.69 8.45 -35.30
CA ILE A 21 12.99 9.61 -34.44
C ILE A 21 12.03 9.63 -33.23
N THR A 22 10.75 9.31 -33.43
CA THR A 22 9.75 9.33 -32.36
C THR A 22 9.98 8.20 -31.36
N GLN A 23 10.47 7.04 -31.79
CA GLN A 23 10.83 5.94 -30.90
C GLN A 23 12.10 6.21 -30.09
N SER A 24 13.01 7.00 -30.63
CA SER A 24 14.22 7.41 -29.91
C SER A 24 13.99 8.54 -28.91
N ALA A 25 12.89 9.27 -29.07
CA ALA A 25 12.53 10.42 -28.23
C ALA A 25 11.53 10.08 -27.12
N VAL A 26 11.11 8.82 -26.96
CA VAL A 26 10.52 8.40 -25.69
C VAL A 26 11.67 8.36 -24.71
N PRO A 27 11.82 9.39 -23.85
CA PRO A 27 12.69 9.21 -22.71
C PRO A 27 12.10 8.01 -21.98
N ARG A 28 12.80 6.91 -21.96
CA ARG A 28 12.68 5.97 -20.86
C ARG A 28 13.13 6.74 -19.62
N LYS A 29 12.33 7.69 -19.20
CA LYS A 29 12.12 7.85 -17.80
C LYS A 29 11.38 6.57 -17.39
N ALA A 30 12.12 5.50 -17.31
CA ALA A 30 11.97 4.66 -16.17
C ALA A 30 12.18 5.62 -14.99
N VAL A 31 11.13 6.35 -14.67
CA VAL A 31 10.87 6.70 -13.31
C VAL A 31 10.63 5.35 -12.68
N GLU A 32 11.71 4.65 -12.42
CA GLU A 32 11.82 3.78 -11.29
C GLU A 32 11.69 4.74 -10.11
N THR A 33 10.48 5.29 -10.02
CA THR A 33 10.02 5.94 -8.81
C THR A 33 9.77 4.75 -7.93
N ASP A 34 10.83 4.32 -7.24
CA ASP A 34 10.69 3.50 -6.07
C ASP A 34 9.52 4.13 -5.30
N PRO A 35 8.36 3.48 -5.22
CA PRO A 35 7.22 4.05 -4.53
C PRO A 35 7.56 4.40 -3.08
N LEU A 36 8.66 3.83 -2.57
CA LEU A 36 9.22 4.06 -1.25
C LEU A 36 10.07 5.34 -1.18
N ALA A 37 10.60 5.84 -2.31
CA ALA A 37 11.36 7.09 -2.36
C ALA A 37 10.53 8.30 -1.90
N LYS A 38 9.20 8.21 -2.05
CA LYS A 38 8.27 9.22 -1.54
C LYS A 38 8.34 9.38 -0.01
N TYR A 39 8.70 8.33 0.70
CA TYR A 39 8.73 8.29 2.16
C TYR A 39 10.12 8.59 2.75
N GLY A 40 11.07 9.03 1.92
CA GLY A 40 12.33 9.62 2.37
C GLY A 40 13.24 8.72 3.21
N GLY A 41 13.05 7.41 3.22
CA GLY A 41 13.84 6.46 4.02
C GLY A 41 13.52 6.46 5.52
N GLN A 42 12.59 7.29 5.98
CA GLN A 42 12.09 7.26 7.35
C GLN A 42 11.00 6.21 7.51
N VAL A 43 10.87 5.66 8.71
CA VAL A 43 9.79 4.74 9.04
C VAL A 43 8.47 5.50 9.05
N GLU A 44 7.50 4.98 8.34
CA GLU A 44 6.14 5.54 8.32
C GLU A 44 5.11 4.41 8.28
N ILE A 45 4.06 4.55 9.07
CA ILE A 45 2.87 3.69 8.99
C ILE A 45 1.92 4.33 7.98
N VAL A 46 1.80 3.72 6.81
CA VAL A 46 1.01 4.25 5.69
C VAL A 46 -0.47 3.94 5.84
N GLN A 47 -0.79 2.89 6.57
CA GLN A 47 -2.18 2.52 6.86
C GLN A 47 -2.26 1.69 8.13
N PHE A 48 -3.28 1.92 8.92
CA PHE A 48 -3.69 1.09 10.05
C PHE A 48 -5.19 1.30 10.29
N TYR A 49 -5.98 0.32 9.92
CA TYR A 49 -7.43 0.41 10.01
C TYR A 49 -8.07 -0.96 10.21
N SER A 50 -9.31 -0.96 10.66
CA SER A 50 -10.15 -2.16 10.73
C SER A 50 -11.29 -2.09 9.71
N GLY A 51 -11.72 -3.24 9.22
CA GLY A 51 -12.87 -3.33 8.32
C GLY A 51 -14.16 -2.85 8.98
N ASN A 52 -14.32 -3.14 10.27
CA ASN A 52 -15.41 -2.64 11.10
C ASN A 52 -14.84 -2.13 12.43
N GLY A 53 -15.17 -0.90 12.79
CA GLY A 53 -14.78 -0.31 14.08
C GLY A 53 -15.62 -0.80 15.26
N ALA A 54 -16.74 -1.46 15.01
CA ALA A 54 -17.59 -2.08 16.00
C ALA A 54 -18.08 -3.44 15.53
N ILE A 55 -18.00 -4.44 16.39
CA ILE A 55 -18.43 -5.80 16.13
C ILE A 55 -19.27 -6.33 17.28
N VAL A 56 -20.14 -7.26 17.01
CA VAL A 56 -20.88 -7.99 18.06
C VAL A 56 -19.94 -8.95 18.79
N HIS A 57 -20.29 -9.30 20.02
CA HIS A 57 -19.55 -10.31 20.77
C HIS A 57 -19.44 -11.62 19.99
N GLY A 58 -18.23 -12.15 19.86
CA GLY A 58 -17.95 -13.35 19.05
C GLY A 58 -17.84 -13.08 17.56
N GLY A 59 -18.08 -11.84 17.11
CA GLY A 59 -17.86 -11.44 15.72
C GLY A 59 -16.37 -11.30 15.39
N LYS A 60 -16.07 -11.25 14.11
CA LYS A 60 -14.72 -10.97 13.63
C LYS A 60 -14.69 -9.78 12.70
N THR A 61 -13.57 -9.11 12.69
CA THR A 61 -13.28 -8.03 11.75
C THR A 61 -11.87 -8.20 11.20
N GLN A 62 -11.61 -7.59 10.08
CA GLN A 62 -10.29 -7.60 9.48
C GLN A 62 -9.50 -6.37 9.94
N LEU A 63 -8.28 -6.60 10.40
CA LEU A 63 -7.34 -5.57 10.75
C LEU A 63 -6.27 -5.48 9.68
N CYS A 64 -6.07 -4.30 9.12
CA CYS A 64 -5.11 -4.06 8.05
C CYS A 64 -4.05 -3.06 8.49
N TYR A 65 -2.81 -3.33 8.13
CA TYR A 65 -1.69 -2.43 8.37
C TYR A 65 -0.72 -2.39 7.19
N GLY A 66 0.01 -1.30 7.10
CA GLY A 66 1.11 -1.15 6.17
C GLY A 66 2.16 -0.18 6.73
N ALA A 67 3.42 -0.55 6.64
CA ALA A 67 4.54 0.25 7.07
C ALA A 67 5.64 0.25 6.01
N VAL A 68 6.30 1.37 5.83
CA VAL A 68 7.43 1.54 4.93
C VAL A 68 8.70 1.77 5.75
N ASN A 69 9.83 1.30 5.23
CA ASN A 69 11.16 1.44 5.84
C ASN A 69 11.26 0.87 7.28
N ALA A 70 10.30 0.05 7.71
CA ALA A 70 10.33 -0.61 9.00
C ALA A 70 11.20 -1.87 8.94
N LYS A 71 12.03 -2.08 9.95
CA LYS A 71 12.75 -3.34 10.19
C LYS A 71 12.00 -4.28 11.11
N GLU A 72 11.24 -3.72 12.02
CA GLU A 72 10.42 -4.45 12.97
C GLU A 72 9.05 -3.80 13.10
N VAL A 73 8.03 -4.62 13.20
CA VAL A 73 6.64 -4.20 13.46
C VAL A 73 6.10 -5.02 14.60
N ARG A 74 5.41 -4.36 15.53
CA ARG A 74 4.76 -4.99 16.69
C ARG A 74 3.31 -4.56 16.77
N LEU A 75 2.47 -5.48 17.16
CA LEU A 75 1.06 -5.21 17.46
C LEU A 75 0.79 -5.52 18.93
N ASP A 76 0.15 -4.59 19.62
CA ASP A 76 -0.28 -4.76 21.00
C ASP A 76 -1.80 -4.48 21.12
N PRO A 77 -2.61 -5.38 21.65
CA PRO A 77 -2.28 -6.73 22.11
C PRO A 77 -1.90 -7.67 20.97
N PRO A 78 -0.97 -8.63 21.20
CA PRO A 78 -0.54 -9.57 20.17
C PRO A 78 -1.66 -10.57 19.87
N VAL A 79 -2.19 -10.54 18.66
CA VAL A 79 -3.22 -11.48 18.18
C VAL A 79 -2.69 -12.38 17.09
N GLU A 80 -1.74 -11.90 16.30
CA GLU A 80 -1.10 -12.65 15.24
C GLU A 80 0.33 -12.17 15.05
N LYS A 81 1.16 -13.04 14.49
CA LYS A 81 2.52 -12.65 14.14
C LYS A 81 2.51 -11.62 13.03
N VAL A 82 3.08 -10.48 13.32
CA VAL A 82 3.24 -9.36 12.37
C VAL A 82 4.69 -9.21 11.94
N TRP A 83 4.89 -8.74 10.73
CA TRP A 83 6.20 -8.44 10.16
C TRP A 83 6.12 -7.20 9.29
N PRO A 84 7.25 -6.57 8.94
CA PRO A 84 7.23 -5.43 8.03
C PRO A 84 6.58 -5.78 6.70
N SER A 85 5.53 -5.06 6.35
CA SER A 85 4.77 -5.22 5.10
C SER A 85 4.17 -3.90 4.67
N LEU A 86 4.07 -3.70 3.36
CA LEU A 86 3.43 -2.53 2.77
C LEU A 86 1.90 -2.58 2.89
N SER A 87 1.36 -3.78 2.90
CA SER A 87 -0.09 -3.99 3.07
C SER A 87 -0.34 -5.43 3.47
N ARG A 88 -0.90 -5.60 4.65
CA ARG A 88 -1.30 -6.91 5.15
C ARG A 88 -2.56 -6.79 5.98
N CYS A 89 -3.44 -7.77 5.81
CA CYS A 89 -4.66 -7.87 6.57
C CYS A 89 -4.78 -9.26 7.21
N PHE A 90 -5.37 -9.31 8.38
CA PHE A 90 -5.69 -10.53 9.11
C PHE A 90 -6.95 -10.36 9.94
N ASP A 91 -7.59 -11.46 10.29
CA ASP A 91 -8.82 -11.44 11.06
C ASP A 91 -8.54 -11.38 12.56
N VAL A 92 -9.31 -10.55 13.27
CA VAL A 92 -9.28 -10.47 14.73
C VAL A 92 -10.69 -10.68 15.29
N THR A 93 -10.76 -11.32 16.44
CA THR A 93 -12.01 -11.64 17.13
C THR A 93 -11.92 -11.21 18.60
N PRO A 94 -11.87 -9.88 18.86
CA PRO A 94 -11.81 -9.41 20.24
C PRO A 94 -13.10 -9.76 20.99
N ALA A 95 -12.94 -10.28 22.20
CA ALA A 95 -14.08 -10.62 23.07
C ALA A 95 -14.74 -9.43 23.72
N LYS A 96 -14.03 -8.31 23.78
CA LYS A 96 -14.47 -7.03 24.35
C LYS A 96 -13.81 -5.88 23.62
N THR A 97 -14.29 -4.67 23.82
CA THR A 97 -13.66 -3.46 23.28
C THR A 97 -12.16 -3.46 23.54
N THR A 98 -11.39 -3.41 22.46
CA THR A 98 -9.93 -3.54 22.50
C THR A 98 -9.28 -2.39 21.76
N HIS A 99 -8.27 -1.81 22.40
CA HIS A 99 -7.40 -0.80 21.81
C HIS A 99 -6.18 -1.49 21.20
N TYR A 100 -6.02 -1.38 19.89
CA TYR A 100 -4.88 -1.92 19.17
C TYR A 100 -3.87 -0.84 18.86
N THR A 101 -2.61 -1.10 19.16
CA THR A 101 -1.49 -0.21 18.86
C THR A 101 -0.48 -0.93 17.97
N LEU A 102 -0.20 -0.37 16.83
CA LEU A 102 0.85 -0.82 15.93
C LEU A 102 2.09 0.04 16.13
N THR A 103 3.22 -0.58 16.37
CA THR A 103 4.52 0.08 16.49
C THR A 103 5.43 -0.41 15.38
N ALA A 104 5.98 0.50 14.60
CA ALA A 104 6.96 0.23 13.57
C ALA A 104 8.30 0.90 13.92
N GLU A 105 9.38 0.16 13.83
CA GLU A 105 10.72 0.63 14.13
C GLU A 105 11.65 0.37 12.93
N GLY A 106 12.45 1.34 12.56
CA GLY A 106 13.41 1.25 11.47
C GLY A 106 14.85 1.17 11.95
N ALA A 107 15.78 1.40 11.01
CA ALA A 107 17.23 1.34 11.27
C ALA A 107 17.72 2.40 12.26
N ASP A 108 17.02 3.51 12.37
CA ASP A 108 17.31 4.62 13.27
C ASP A 108 16.80 4.43 14.71
N HIS A 109 16.16 3.29 14.98
CA HIS A 109 15.54 2.94 16.27
C HIS A 109 14.51 3.96 16.78
N LYS A 110 13.93 4.76 15.89
CA LYS A 110 12.83 5.65 16.21
C LYS A 110 11.51 4.95 15.95
N PRO A 111 10.72 4.64 16.98
CA PRO A 111 9.43 4.00 16.80
C PRO A 111 8.39 5.00 16.31
N VAL A 112 7.57 4.54 15.38
CA VAL A 112 6.35 5.22 14.93
C VAL A 112 5.16 4.36 15.34
N THR A 113 4.15 4.97 15.94
CA THR A 113 2.97 4.27 16.45
C THR A 113 1.70 4.75 15.77
N ALA A 114 0.78 3.84 15.55
CA ALA A 114 -0.59 4.11 15.17
C ALA A 114 -1.52 3.26 16.02
N SER A 115 -2.68 3.77 16.34
CA SER A 115 -3.65 3.06 17.18
C SER A 115 -5.06 3.17 16.63
N LEU A 116 -5.87 2.17 16.96
CA LEU A 116 -7.30 2.16 16.68
C LEU A 116 -8.05 1.36 17.74
N ASP A 117 -9.33 1.63 17.87
CA ASP A 117 -10.22 0.93 18.77
C ASP A 117 -11.22 0.08 17.99
N ILE A 118 -11.43 -1.15 18.45
CA ILE A 118 -12.52 -2.00 18.00
C ILE A 118 -13.50 -2.13 19.17
N THR A 119 -14.68 -1.58 18.97
CA THR A 119 -15.72 -1.58 19.98
C THR A 119 -16.52 -2.88 19.92
N VAL A 120 -16.62 -3.55 21.07
CA VAL A 120 -17.51 -4.70 21.25
C VAL A 120 -18.50 -4.32 22.33
N PRO A 121 -19.72 -3.90 21.96
CA PRO A 121 -20.70 -3.51 22.95
C PRO A 121 -21.13 -4.70 23.80
N GLU A 122 -21.12 -4.51 25.08
CA GLU A 122 -21.66 -5.49 26.03
C GLU A 122 -23.18 -5.31 26.11
N TYR A 123 -23.90 -6.14 25.39
CA TYR A 123 -25.37 -6.14 25.47
C TYR A 123 -25.84 -6.91 26.72
N TRP A 124 -25.76 -6.26 27.86
CA TRP A 124 -26.38 -6.76 29.10
C TRP A 124 -27.90 -6.56 29.14
N LEU A 125 -28.45 -5.92 28.12
CA LEU A 125 -29.79 -5.31 28.17
C LEU A 125 -30.89 -6.15 27.53
N CYS A 126 -30.61 -7.38 27.10
CA CYS A 126 -31.64 -8.30 26.66
C CYS A 126 -31.96 -9.36 27.71
N ALA A 127 -31.77 -9.09 28.98
CA ALA A 127 -32.37 -9.88 30.05
C ALA A 127 -33.86 -9.53 30.13
N PRO A 128 -34.77 -10.49 29.93
CA PRO A 128 -36.21 -10.26 30.13
C PRO A 128 -36.51 -9.96 31.58
#